data_4c0eb200eb57e85612acb2fe1e9a549d
#
_entry.id   4c0eb200eb57e85612acb2fe1e9a549d
#
_cell.length_a   1.000
_cell.length_b   1.000
_cell.length_c   1.000
_cell.angle_alpha   90.00
_cell.angle_beta   90.00
_cell.angle_gamma   90.00
#
_symmetry.space_group_name_H-M   'P 1'
#
loop_
_entity.id
_entity.type
_entity.pdbx_description
1 polymer ?
#
loop_
_entity_poly.entity_id
_entity_poly.type
_entity_poly.pdbx_seq_one_letter_code
_entity_poly.pdbx_strand_id
1 'polypeptide(L)'
;ELSLINSDGFMAKTFPIEQVDGCFEGTLVADLLEMTEKFSFDFKPAGVMRDGQIYTNKVIPIMEKPILLGDILQSDVDENFYITTEKMSKWTYLKGAKKINRVSKTGHAYVFSEGPIAFPDSWDKPGRTMLTSESTLNRSTHVVSDPGTGRLRTLTPIEAERLQGFNDDWTNSGMPNRMRFFCMGNALVVPMITRMAKVLDTIIDKEQ
;
A
#
# COMPACT_ATOMS: atom_id res chain seq x y z
N GLU A 1 -24.58 -3.03 15.16
CA GLU A 1 -23.63 -3.24 14.06
C GLU A 1 -22.63 -2.06 13.92
N LEU A 2 -23.09 -0.83 14.10
CA LEU A 2 -22.20 0.35 14.05
C LEU A 2 -21.09 0.31 15.12
N SER A 3 -21.33 -0.31 16.29
CA SER A 3 -20.29 -0.49 17.30
C SER A 3 -19.11 -1.35 16.81
N LEU A 4 -19.35 -2.30 15.92
CA LEU A 4 -18.29 -3.11 15.30
C LEU A 4 -17.34 -2.28 14.43
N ILE A 5 -17.84 -1.18 13.86
CA ILE A 5 -17.03 -0.25 13.07
C ILE A 5 -16.28 0.72 13.98
N ASN A 6 -16.90 1.15 15.08
CA ASN A 6 -16.42 2.28 15.87
C ASN A 6 -15.54 1.87 17.07
N SER A 7 -15.81 0.73 17.74
CA SER A 7 -15.15 0.36 18.99
C SER A 7 -14.96 -1.13 19.22
N ASP A 8 -15.93 -1.95 18.87
CA ASP A 8 -16.01 -3.34 19.38
C ASP A 8 -15.47 -4.37 18.41
N GLY A 9 -15.49 -4.08 17.11
CA GLY A 9 -15.01 -5.00 16.08
C GLY A 9 -13.50 -5.16 16.06
N PHE A 10 -13.05 -6.25 15.50
CA PHE A 10 -11.64 -6.59 15.33
C PHE A 10 -10.83 -5.44 14.69
N MET A 11 -11.32 -4.86 13.61
CA MET A 11 -10.61 -3.78 12.91
C MET A 11 -10.55 -2.50 13.74
N ALA A 12 -11.63 -2.12 14.42
CA ALA A 12 -11.67 -0.94 15.28
C ALA A 12 -10.76 -1.07 16.51
N LYS A 13 -10.65 -2.28 17.08
CA LYS A 13 -9.70 -2.59 18.16
C LYS A 13 -8.25 -2.61 17.70
N THR A 14 -8.02 -3.06 16.46
CA THR A 14 -6.67 -3.10 15.87
C THR A 14 -6.20 -1.71 15.44
N PHE A 15 -7.08 -0.94 14.82
CA PHE A 15 -6.79 0.39 14.27
C PHE A 15 -7.78 1.40 14.87
N PRO A 16 -7.53 1.92 16.08
CA PRO A 16 -8.43 2.82 16.77
C PRO A 16 -8.70 4.09 15.96
N ILE A 17 -9.91 4.59 16.08
CA ILE A 17 -10.37 5.79 15.39
C ILE A 17 -10.57 6.94 16.38
N GLU A 18 -10.32 8.16 15.90
CA GLU A 18 -10.49 9.40 16.67
C GLU A 18 -11.92 9.92 16.59
N GLN A 19 -12.51 9.85 15.41
CA GLN A 19 -13.82 10.42 15.13
C GLN A 19 -14.58 9.58 14.11
N VAL A 20 -15.92 9.58 14.28
CA VAL A 20 -16.87 9.02 13.32
C VAL A 20 -17.76 10.13 12.80
N ASP A 21 -17.89 10.23 11.47
CA ASP A 21 -18.69 11.24 10.81
C ASP A 21 -19.46 10.63 9.62
N GLY A 22 -20.77 10.79 9.64
CA GLY A 22 -21.66 10.28 8.61
C GLY A 22 -21.77 8.76 8.59
N CYS A 23 -22.96 8.25 8.37
CA CYS A 23 -23.22 6.84 8.15
C CYS A 23 -24.01 6.65 6.86
N PHE A 24 -23.89 5.44 6.31
CA PHE A 24 -24.75 4.95 5.25
C PHE A 24 -25.22 3.56 5.62
N GLU A 25 -26.50 3.31 5.44
CA GLU A 25 -27.12 2.00 5.62
C GLU A 25 -27.80 1.59 4.33
N GLY A 26 -27.68 0.32 3.98
CA GLY A 26 -28.27 -0.23 2.77
C GLY A 26 -28.58 -1.71 2.90
N THR A 27 -29.49 -2.19 2.05
CA THR A 27 -29.86 -3.59 2.00
C THR A 27 -29.46 -4.16 0.63
N LEU A 28 -28.78 -5.31 0.64
CA LEU A 28 -28.51 -6.05 -0.59
C LEU A 28 -29.80 -6.76 -1.04
N VAL A 29 -30.18 -6.59 -2.29
CA VAL A 29 -31.21 -7.41 -2.90
C VAL A 29 -30.64 -8.76 -3.31
N ALA A 30 -31.48 -9.81 -3.29
CA ALA A 30 -31.06 -11.16 -3.59
C ALA A 30 -30.68 -11.37 -5.06
N ASP A 31 -31.22 -10.55 -5.99
CA ASP A 31 -30.91 -10.62 -7.41
C ASP A 31 -29.64 -9.81 -7.73
N LEU A 32 -28.57 -10.53 -8.09
CA LEU A 32 -27.28 -9.94 -8.43
C LEU A 32 -27.33 -9.08 -9.71
N LEU A 33 -28.23 -9.40 -10.66
CA LEU A 33 -28.39 -8.60 -11.88
C LEU A 33 -29.04 -7.25 -11.53
N GLU A 34 -30.14 -7.29 -10.78
CA GLU A 34 -30.81 -6.08 -10.30
C GLU A 34 -29.85 -5.21 -9.47
N MET A 35 -29.04 -5.85 -8.60
CA MET A 35 -28.03 -5.13 -7.81
C MET A 35 -26.99 -4.47 -8.71
N THR A 36 -26.49 -5.14 -9.74
CA THR A 36 -25.49 -4.60 -10.66
C THR A 36 -26.01 -3.42 -11.47
N GLU A 37 -27.27 -3.49 -11.92
CA GLU A 37 -27.89 -2.43 -12.73
C GLU A 37 -28.26 -1.20 -11.91
N LYS A 38 -28.67 -1.38 -10.65
CA LYS A 38 -29.15 -0.30 -9.76
C LYS A 38 -28.16 0.09 -8.68
N PHE A 39 -26.91 -0.43 -8.73
CA PHE A 39 -25.92 -0.17 -7.70
C PHE A 39 -25.56 1.31 -7.61
N SER A 40 -25.94 1.96 -6.51
CA SER A 40 -25.68 3.37 -6.25
C SER A 40 -25.38 3.64 -4.78
N PHE A 41 -24.69 2.73 -4.10
CA PHE A 41 -24.38 2.89 -2.68
C PHE A 41 -23.26 3.90 -2.42
N ASP A 42 -23.50 4.80 -1.49
CA ASP A 42 -22.51 5.78 -1.00
C ASP A 42 -21.68 5.17 0.14
N PHE A 43 -20.89 4.14 -0.18
CA PHE A 43 -20.04 3.47 0.81
C PHE A 43 -19.04 4.43 1.44
N LYS A 44 -18.96 4.38 2.76
CA LYS A 44 -17.93 5.04 3.55
C LYS A 44 -16.71 4.11 3.75
N PRO A 45 -15.56 4.67 4.21
CA PRO A 45 -14.29 3.92 4.30
C PRO A 45 -14.28 2.68 5.19
N ALA A 46 -15.11 2.63 6.23
CA ALA A 46 -15.22 1.48 7.12
C ALA A 46 -16.64 0.93 7.13
N GLY A 47 -16.78 -0.39 7.16
CA GLY A 47 -18.12 -1.00 7.11
C GLY A 47 -18.16 -2.43 7.60
N VAL A 48 -19.38 -2.88 7.86
CA VAL A 48 -19.74 -4.25 8.18
C VAL A 48 -21.01 -4.63 7.41
N MET A 49 -21.07 -5.87 6.98
CA MET A 49 -22.28 -6.45 6.41
C MET A 49 -22.69 -7.67 7.24
N ARG A 50 -23.99 -7.76 7.54
CA ARG A 50 -24.61 -8.91 8.20
C ARG A 50 -25.99 -9.15 7.64
N ASP A 51 -26.27 -10.37 7.24
CA ASP A 51 -27.60 -10.79 6.72
C ASP A 51 -28.15 -9.87 5.60
N GLY A 52 -27.25 -9.45 4.69
CA GLY A 52 -27.60 -8.55 3.59
C GLY A 52 -27.78 -7.08 3.96
N GLN A 53 -27.68 -6.73 5.25
CA GLN A 53 -27.65 -5.35 5.69
C GLN A 53 -26.22 -4.82 5.70
N ILE A 54 -26.02 -3.65 5.15
CA ILE A 54 -24.72 -2.97 5.05
C ILE A 54 -24.74 -1.72 5.91
N TYR A 55 -23.74 -1.58 6.75
CA TYR A 55 -23.52 -0.40 7.59
C TYR A 55 -22.12 0.13 7.28
N THR A 56 -22.02 1.40 6.92
CA THR A 56 -20.71 2.03 6.67
C THR A 56 -20.61 3.39 7.34
N ASN A 57 -19.41 3.72 7.81
CA ASN A 57 -19.11 5.00 8.43
C ASN A 57 -17.85 5.64 7.84
N LYS A 58 -17.84 6.95 7.77
CA LYS A 58 -16.61 7.71 7.58
C LYS A 58 -15.89 7.78 8.93
N VAL A 59 -14.74 7.12 9.00
CA VAL A 59 -13.91 7.09 10.22
C VAL A 59 -12.62 7.88 9.98
N ILE A 60 -12.14 8.54 11.02
CA ILE A 60 -10.85 9.23 11.05
C ILE A 60 -9.95 8.43 11.98
N PRO A 61 -8.86 7.81 11.45
CA PRO A 61 -7.96 7.02 12.26
C PRO A 61 -7.14 7.91 13.20
N ILE A 62 -6.78 7.36 14.36
CA ILE A 62 -5.79 8.00 15.24
C ILE A 62 -4.45 7.99 14.51
N MET A 63 -3.88 9.19 14.37
CA MET A 63 -2.58 9.36 13.72
C MET A 63 -1.46 8.90 14.65
N GLU A 64 -0.66 7.96 14.17
CA GLU A 64 0.53 7.46 14.88
C GLU A 64 1.80 8.01 14.21
N LYS A 65 2.91 8.04 14.95
CA LYS A 65 4.19 8.43 14.38
C LYS A 65 4.61 7.41 13.31
N PRO A 66 4.75 7.82 12.05
CA PRO A 66 5.14 6.89 10.99
C PRO A 66 6.63 6.54 11.06
N ILE A 67 7.00 5.38 10.52
CA ILE A 67 8.38 5.09 10.10
C ILE A 67 8.55 5.76 8.73
N LEU A 68 9.55 6.62 8.62
CA LEU A 68 9.81 7.37 7.40
C LEU A 68 10.68 6.56 6.44
N LEU A 69 10.60 6.86 5.15
CA LEU A 69 11.45 6.22 4.15
C LEU A 69 12.93 6.45 4.46
N GLY A 70 13.30 7.64 4.96
CA GLY A 70 14.66 7.95 5.38
C GLY A 70 15.19 7.06 6.52
N ASP A 71 14.31 6.59 7.41
CA ASP A 71 14.71 5.78 8.57
C ASP A 71 15.19 4.36 8.18
N ILE A 72 14.83 3.89 6.98
CA ILE A 72 15.16 2.54 6.52
C ILE A 72 16.36 2.49 5.56
N LEU A 73 16.84 3.65 5.09
CA LEU A 73 17.90 3.71 4.08
C LEU A 73 19.27 3.29 4.65
N GLN A 74 20.04 2.59 3.82
CA GLN A 74 21.44 2.22 4.08
C GLN A 74 22.39 3.37 3.67
N SER A 75 23.51 3.46 4.34
CA SER A 75 24.56 4.47 4.07
C SER A 75 25.61 4.02 3.06
N ASP A 76 25.78 2.72 2.90
CA ASP A 76 26.78 2.12 1.97
C ASP A 76 26.07 1.12 1.06
N VAL A 77 25.93 1.48 -0.19
CA VAL A 77 25.11 0.74 -1.16
C VAL A 77 25.93 0.44 -2.41
N ASP A 78 25.85 -0.80 -2.88
CA ASP A 78 26.52 -1.26 -4.10
C ASP A 78 26.16 -0.38 -5.30
N GLU A 79 27.14 -0.10 -6.15
CA GLU A 79 27.01 0.75 -7.36
C GLU A 79 25.89 0.29 -8.30
N ASN A 80 25.56 -1.00 -8.31
CA ASN A 80 24.48 -1.55 -9.15
C ASN A 80 23.09 -1.00 -8.87
N PHE A 81 22.86 -0.40 -7.70
CA PHE A 81 21.57 0.21 -7.35
C PHE A 81 21.44 1.65 -7.84
N TYR A 82 22.55 2.30 -8.19
CA TYR A 82 22.51 3.68 -8.66
C TYR A 82 21.98 3.80 -10.10
N ILE A 83 21.24 4.88 -10.33
CA ILE A 83 20.67 5.18 -11.64
C ILE A 83 21.75 5.81 -12.51
N THR A 84 22.04 5.16 -13.64
CA THR A 84 22.98 5.70 -14.63
C THR A 84 22.37 6.83 -15.44
N THR A 85 23.21 7.71 -15.97
CA THR A 85 22.77 8.86 -16.79
C THR A 85 21.92 8.42 -18.00
N GLU A 86 22.27 7.29 -18.64
CA GLU A 86 21.55 6.77 -19.79
C GLU A 86 20.10 6.32 -19.44
N LYS A 87 19.86 5.91 -18.19
CA LYS A 87 18.56 5.46 -17.71
C LYS A 87 17.70 6.61 -17.19
N MET A 88 18.28 7.77 -16.93
CA MET A 88 17.60 8.91 -16.30
C MET A 88 16.35 9.36 -17.09
N SER A 89 16.45 9.50 -18.41
CA SER A 89 15.33 9.90 -19.25
C SER A 89 14.14 8.95 -19.18
N LYS A 90 14.43 7.63 -19.08
CA LYS A 90 13.39 6.60 -18.93
C LYS A 90 12.71 6.70 -17.58
N TRP A 91 13.46 6.92 -16.51
CA TRP A 91 12.91 7.13 -15.17
C TRP A 91 12.02 8.36 -15.11
N THR A 92 12.50 9.50 -15.63
CA THR A 92 11.72 10.75 -15.70
C THR A 92 10.41 10.54 -16.46
N TYR A 93 10.46 9.87 -17.61
CA TYR A 93 9.26 9.54 -18.39
C TYR A 93 8.28 8.65 -17.60
N LEU A 94 8.77 7.59 -16.93
CA LEU A 94 7.93 6.66 -16.18
C LEU A 94 7.27 7.35 -14.99
N LYS A 95 7.99 8.21 -14.28
CA LYS A 95 7.49 8.92 -13.09
C LYS A 95 6.61 10.13 -13.42
N GLY A 96 6.73 10.67 -14.61
CA GLY A 96 5.98 11.84 -15.06
C GLY A 96 4.50 11.57 -15.34
N ALA A 97 3.74 12.65 -15.45
CA ALA A 97 2.34 12.60 -15.89
C ALA A 97 2.25 12.19 -17.37
N LYS A 98 1.18 11.47 -17.71
CA LYS A 98 0.93 11.02 -19.08
C LYS A 98 -0.54 11.21 -19.47
N LYS A 99 -0.75 11.61 -20.72
CA LYS A 99 -2.06 11.54 -21.39
C LYS A 99 -1.83 10.92 -22.77
N ILE A 100 -2.37 9.74 -22.99
CA ILE A 100 -2.12 8.94 -24.21
C ILE A 100 -3.46 8.52 -24.78
N ASN A 101 -3.73 8.87 -26.04
CA ASN A 101 -4.90 8.36 -26.73
C ASN A 101 -4.71 6.87 -26.99
N ARG A 102 -5.67 6.05 -26.59
CA ARG A 102 -5.68 4.60 -26.77
C ARG A 102 -6.99 4.15 -27.36
N VAL A 103 -6.96 2.99 -28.01
CA VAL A 103 -8.14 2.28 -28.47
C VAL A 103 -8.20 0.93 -27.79
N SER A 104 -9.33 0.58 -27.20
CA SER A 104 -9.56 -0.72 -26.57
C SER A 104 -9.59 -1.83 -27.62
N LYS A 105 -9.51 -3.09 -27.18
CA LYS A 105 -9.69 -4.25 -28.06
C LYS A 105 -11.06 -4.28 -28.77
N THR A 106 -12.05 -3.61 -28.20
CA THR A 106 -13.41 -3.50 -28.74
C THR A 106 -13.61 -2.26 -29.65
N GLY A 107 -12.55 -1.53 -29.99
CA GLY A 107 -12.60 -0.34 -30.85
C GLY A 107 -12.98 0.96 -30.14
N HIS A 108 -13.21 0.96 -28.82
CA HIS A 108 -13.53 2.17 -28.06
C HIS A 108 -12.28 3.05 -27.87
N ALA A 109 -12.34 4.29 -28.32
CA ALA A 109 -11.29 5.28 -28.14
C ALA A 109 -11.40 5.93 -26.75
N TYR A 110 -10.30 6.00 -26.00
CA TYR A 110 -10.22 6.64 -24.69
C TYR A 110 -8.88 7.30 -24.45
N VAL A 111 -8.84 8.24 -23.52
CA VAL A 111 -7.60 8.89 -23.08
C VAL A 111 -7.11 8.19 -21.82
N PHE A 112 -6.00 7.45 -21.93
CA PHE A 112 -5.28 6.95 -20.77
C PHE A 112 -4.57 8.12 -20.08
N SER A 113 -4.87 8.36 -18.81
CA SER A 113 -4.29 9.44 -18.03
C SER A 113 -3.66 8.90 -16.75
N GLU A 114 -2.42 9.28 -16.51
CA GLU A 114 -1.71 9.04 -15.24
C GLU A 114 -1.19 10.37 -14.69
N GLY A 115 -1.40 10.64 -13.39
CA GLY A 115 -0.75 11.76 -12.68
C GLY A 115 0.75 11.48 -12.45
N PRO A 116 1.57 12.44 -12.02
CA PRO A 116 2.97 12.20 -11.68
C PRO A 116 3.10 11.39 -10.37
N ILE A 117 4.24 10.69 -10.23
CA ILE A 117 4.68 10.11 -8.95
C ILE A 117 5.93 10.87 -8.50
N ALA A 118 6.15 10.97 -7.19
CA ALA A 118 7.36 11.58 -6.64
C ALA A 118 8.64 10.96 -7.24
N PHE A 119 9.58 11.82 -7.57
CA PHE A 119 10.87 11.44 -8.14
C PHE A 119 11.93 12.49 -7.81
N PRO A 120 12.83 12.19 -6.88
CA PRO A 120 12.89 11.01 -6.01
C PRO A 120 11.73 10.93 -5.00
N ASP A 121 11.55 9.74 -4.41
CA ASP A 121 10.67 9.54 -3.25
C ASP A 121 11.23 10.30 -2.04
N SER A 122 10.38 10.98 -1.28
CA SER A 122 10.77 11.84 -0.17
C SER A 122 11.13 11.04 1.08
N TRP A 123 12.19 11.43 1.78
CA TRP A 123 12.64 10.75 3.01
C TRP A 123 11.75 11.02 4.23
N ASP A 124 11.11 12.18 4.24
CA ASP A 124 10.27 12.67 5.34
C ASP A 124 8.83 12.12 5.31
N LYS A 125 8.59 11.13 4.47
CA LYS A 125 7.29 10.46 4.33
C LYS A 125 7.45 8.95 4.45
N PRO A 126 6.37 8.23 4.83
CA PRO A 126 6.34 6.77 4.71
C PRO A 126 6.62 6.34 3.28
N GLY A 127 7.27 5.19 3.12
CA GLY A 127 7.44 4.58 1.81
C GLY A 127 6.09 4.24 1.18
N ARG A 128 6.02 4.30 -0.14
CA ARG A 128 4.83 3.89 -0.89
C ARG A 128 4.64 2.37 -0.81
N THR A 129 3.48 1.88 -1.21
CA THR A 129 3.26 0.43 -1.36
C THR A 129 4.28 -0.17 -2.32
N MET A 130 5.02 -1.19 -1.84
CA MET A 130 5.96 -1.94 -2.66
C MET A 130 5.23 -2.95 -3.53
N LEU A 131 5.68 -3.11 -4.77
CA LEU A 131 5.18 -4.12 -5.69
C LEU A 131 6.23 -5.21 -5.92
N THR A 132 5.79 -6.39 -6.36
CA THR A 132 6.66 -7.52 -6.73
C THR A 132 7.69 -7.19 -7.81
N SER A 133 7.46 -6.12 -8.56
CA SER A 133 8.33 -5.62 -9.62
C SER A 133 9.35 -4.57 -9.15
N GLU A 134 9.56 -4.41 -7.86
CA GLU A 134 10.44 -3.38 -7.26
C GLU A 134 11.87 -3.40 -7.84
N SER A 135 12.38 -4.57 -8.20
CA SER A 135 13.72 -4.72 -8.81
C SER A 135 13.83 -4.23 -10.25
N THR A 136 12.76 -3.73 -10.86
CA THR A 136 12.72 -3.43 -12.30
C THR A 136 12.49 -1.94 -12.57
N LEU A 137 12.83 -1.53 -13.80
CA LEU A 137 12.56 -0.18 -14.28
C LEU A 137 11.05 -0.03 -14.57
N ASN A 138 10.30 0.42 -13.58
CA ASN A 138 8.88 0.70 -13.74
C ASN A 138 8.45 1.93 -12.92
N ARG A 139 7.21 2.36 -13.15
CA ARG A 139 6.64 3.54 -12.51
C ARG A 139 6.60 3.42 -10.98
N SER A 140 6.26 2.25 -10.45
CA SER A 140 6.02 2.04 -9.02
C SER A 140 7.28 1.80 -8.20
N THR A 141 8.40 1.43 -8.82
CA THR A 141 9.68 1.22 -8.14
C THR A 141 10.11 2.47 -7.38
N HIS A 142 10.55 2.31 -6.13
CA HIS A 142 11.07 3.41 -5.35
C HIS A 142 12.41 3.90 -5.91
N VAL A 143 12.54 5.20 -5.94
CA VAL A 143 13.81 5.87 -6.27
C VAL A 143 14.06 6.92 -5.20
N VAL A 144 15.20 6.83 -4.56
CA VAL A 144 15.59 7.73 -3.48
C VAL A 144 16.87 8.48 -3.86
N SER A 145 17.09 9.62 -3.22
CA SER A 145 18.40 10.24 -3.16
C SER A 145 19.25 9.50 -2.13
N ASP A 146 20.41 9.05 -2.47
CA ASP A 146 21.28 8.35 -1.52
C ASP A 146 21.76 9.28 -0.40
N PRO A 147 21.69 8.87 0.88
CA PRO A 147 22.06 9.75 2.00
C PRO A 147 23.52 10.21 2.00
N GLY A 148 24.44 9.38 1.54
CA GLY A 148 25.86 9.68 1.54
C GLY A 148 26.34 10.47 0.33
N THR A 149 25.78 10.15 -0.86
CA THR A 149 26.29 10.66 -2.14
C THR A 149 25.35 11.67 -2.81
N GLY A 150 24.08 11.74 -2.41
CA GLY A 150 23.05 12.52 -3.08
C GLY A 150 22.63 11.98 -4.46
N ARG A 151 23.25 10.92 -4.95
CA ARG A 151 22.92 10.30 -6.24
C ARG A 151 21.59 9.56 -6.17
N LEU A 152 20.87 9.50 -7.28
CA LEU A 152 19.61 8.74 -7.35
C LEU A 152 19.89 7.25 -7.47
N ARG A 153 19.15 6.45 -6.69
CA ARG A 153 19.22 5.01 -6.69
C ARG A 153 17.88 4.33 -6.38
N THR A 154 17.75 3.06 -6.70
CA THR A 154 16.65 2.21 -6.24
C THR A 154 16.92 1.72 -4.81
N LEU A 155 15.91 1.13 -4.17
CA LEU A 155 16.09 0.46 -2.88
C LEU A 155 16.94 -0.80 -3.03
N THR A 156 17.62 -1.18 -1.95
CA THR A 156 18.30 -2.47 -1.81
C THR A 156 17.31 -3.54 -1.30
N PRO A 157 17.64 -4.84 -1.38
CA PRO A 157 16.82 -5.89 -0.78
C PRO A 157 16.66 -5.74 0.74
N ILE A 158 17.68 -5.27 1.47
CA ILE A 158 17.63 -5.00 2.90
C ILE A 158 16.66 -3.85 3.19
N GLU A 159 16.70 -2.77 2.43
CA GLU A 159 15.75 -1.67 2.57
C GLU A 159 14.31 -2.10 2.26
N ALA A 160 14.13 -3.01 1.31
CA ALA A 160 12.84 -3.61 1.02
C ALA A 160 12.32 -4.47 2.20
N GLU A 161 13.18 -5.22 2.85
CA GLU A 161 12.87 -5.98 4.07
C GLU A 161 12.47 -5.04 5.21
N ARG A 162 13.27 -4.01 5.46
CA ARG A 162 12.96 -2.98 6.48
C ARG A 162 11.64 -2.25 6.21
N LEU A 163 11.33 -1.96 4.92
CA LEU A 163 10.08 -1.31 4.52
C LEU A 163 8.84 -2.16 4.88
N GLN A 164 8.97 -3.48 4.87
CA GLN A 164 7.93 -4.42 5.28
C GLN A 164 8.01 -4.80 6.78
N GLY A 165 9.03 -4.29 7.51
CA GLY A 165 9.23 -4.54 8.93
C GLY A 165 9.90 -5.87 9.26
N PHE A 166 10.59 -6.48 8.30
CA PHE A 166 11.45 -7.66 8.53
C PHE A 166 12.83 -7.22 9.03
N ASN A 167 13.52 -8.14 9.68
CA ASN A 167 14.94 -7.96 10.01
C ASN A 167 15.80 -7.96 8.75
N ASP A 168 16.96 -7.31 8.83
CA ASP A 168 17.93 -7.31 7.76
C ASP A 168 18.32 -8.74 7.35
N ASP A 169 18.50 -8.93 6.07
CA ASP A 169 18.87 -10.22 5.46
C ASP A 169 17.89 -11.38 5.68
N TRP A 170 16.64 -11.08 6.06
CA TRP A 170 15.60 -12.10 6.23
C TRP A 170 15.42 -13.01 5.01
N THR A 171 15.51 -12.44 3.81
CA THR A 171 15.39 -13.19 2.54
C THR A 171 16.74 -13.59 1.95
N ASN A 172 17.86 -13.37 2.65
CA ASN A 172 19.20 -13.69 2.17
C ASN A 172 19.55 -15.19 2.33
N SER A 173 18.76 -16.05 1.70
CA SER A 173 18.89 -17.51 1.73
C SER A 173 19.66 -18.09 0.52
N GLY A 174 20.40 -17.24 -0.19
CA GLY A 174 21.05 -17.62 -1.46
C GLY A 174 20.19 -17.37 -2.71
N MET A 175 18.97 -16.84 -2.55
CA MET A 175 18.15 -16.45 -3.68
C MET A 175 18.65 -15.16 -4.34
N PRO A 176 18.44 -14.96 -5.67
CA PRO A 176 18.80 -13.72 -6.35
C PRO A 176 18.04 -12.52 -5.81
N ASN A 177 18.62 -11.32 -5.86
CA ASN A 177 18.00 -10.08 -5.40
C ASN A 177 16.59 -9.87 -5.98
N ARG A 178 16.36 -10.23 -7.26
CA ARG A 178 15.03 -10.15 -7.87
C ARG A 178 13.97 -10.95 -7.08
N MET A 179 14.33 -12.14 -6.58
CA MET A 179 13.41 -12.96 -5.79
C MET A 179 13.21 -12.38 -4.39
N ARG A 180 14.24 -11.77 -3.78
CA ARG A 180 14.12 -11.06 -2.51
C ARG A 180 13.07 -9.95 -2.62
N PHE A 181 13.14 -9.09 -3.62
CA PHE A 181 12.13 -8.06 -3.89
C PHE A 181 10.74 -8.64 -4.18
N PHE A 182 10.66 -9.73 -4.95
CA PHE A 182 9.40 -10.40 -5.24
C PHE A 182 8.73 -10.90 -3.96
N CYS A 183 9.49 -11.50 -3.05
CA CYS A 183 8.98 -11.94 -1.75
C CYS A 183 8.46 -10.74 -0.93
N MET A 184 9.22 -9.66 -0.86
CA MET A 184 8.82 -8.46 -0.12
C MET A 184 7.62 -7.75 -0.73
N GLY A 185 7.47 -7.76 -2.05
CA GLY A 185 6.29 -7.22 -2.73
C GLY A 185 5.01 -8.04 -2.50
N ASN A 186 5.13 -9.32 -2.11
CA ASN A 186 4.01 -10.17 -1.70
C ASN A 186 3.83 -10.25 -0.18
N ALA A 187 4.78 -9.73 0.60
CA ALA A 187 4.74 -9.82 2.05
C ALA A 187 3.66 -8.92 2.66
N LEU A 188 3.14 -9.35 3.78
CA LEU A 188 2.35 -8.50 4.67
C LEU A 188 3.30 -7.71 5.58
N VAL A 189 2.94 -6.48 5.88
CA VAL A 189 3.73 -5.60 6.77
C VAL A 189 3.74 -6.18 8.18
N VAL A 190 4.90 -6.60 8.66
CA VAL A 190 5.06 -7.33 9.93
C VAL A 190 4.45 -6.59 11.12
N PRO A 191 4.71 -5.29 11.36
CA PRO A 191 4.11 -4.56 12.48
C PRO A 191 2.58 -4.55 12.45
N MET A 192 1.97 -4.46 11.26
CA MET A 192 0.52 -4.48 11.10
C MET A 192 -0.06 -5.84 11.50
N ILE A 193 0.54 -6.93 11.00
CA ILE A 193 0.08 -8.30 11.31
C ILE A 193 0.30 -8.62 12.79
N THR A 194 1.41 -8.20 13.37
CA THR A 194 1.67 -8.37 14.81
C THR A 194 0.60 -7.68 15.65
N ARG A 195 0.17 -6.48 15.25
CA ARG A 195 -0.90 -5.75 15.93
C ARG A 195 -2.24 -6.47 15.81
N MET A 196 -2.57 -6.97 14.63
CA MET A 196 -3.78 -7.76 14.40
C MET A 196 -3.79 -9.05 15.23
N ALA A 197 -2.68 -9.78 15.28
CA ALA A 197 -2.56 -11.00 16.05
C ALA A 197 -2.83 -10.77 17.56
N LYS A 198 -2.24 -9.73 18.14
CA LYS A 198 -2.47 -9.39 19.57
C LYS A 198 -3.94 -9.13 19.90
N VAL A 199 -4.67 -8.47 18.98
CA VAL A 199 -6.11 -8.23 19.18
C VAL A 199 -6.90 -9.53 19.04
N LEU A 200 -6.54 -10.38 18.08
CA LEU A 200 -7.16 -11.68 17.86
C LEU A 200 -7.00 -12.58 19.12
N ASP A 201 -5.79 -12.68 19.66
CA ASP A 201 -5.52 -13.44 20.90
C ASP A 201 -6.43 -12.95 22.03
N THR A 202 -6.56 -11.62 22.21
CA THR A 202 -7.45 -11.04 23.23
C THR A 202 -8.93 -11.40 23.04
N ILE A 203 -9.36 -11.58 21.78
CA ILE A 203 -10.75 -11.99 21.49
C ILE A 203 -10.94 -13.47 21.82
N ILE A 204 -10.02 -14.31 21.39
CA ILE A 204 -10.05 -15.76 21.64
C ILE A 204 -10.05 -16.06 23.13
N ASP A 205 -9.20 -15.40 23.92
CA ASP A 205 -9.12 -15.58 25.37
C ASP A 205 -10.43 -15.22 26.10
N LYS A 206 -11.26 -14.37 25.52
CA LYS A 206 -12.56 -13.99 26.11
C LYS A 206 -13.71 -14.94 25.74
N GLU A 207 -13.51 -15.75 24.71
CA GLU A 207 -14.51 -16.74 24.24
C GLU A 207 -14.30 -18.12 24.88
N GLN A 208 -13.19 -18.33 25.59
CA GLN A 208 -12.90 -19.55 26.40
C GLN A 208 -13.41 -19.38 27.83
#